data_c6bff36156d607a378a3cd6d1108ed07
#
_entry.id   c6bff36156d607a378a3cd6d1108ed07
#
_cell.length_a   1.000
_cell.length_b   1.000
_cell.length_c   1.000
_cell.angle_alpha   90.00
_cell.angle_beta   90.00
_cell.angle_gamma   90.00
#
_symmetry.space_group_name_H-M   'P 1'
#
loop_
_entity.id
_entity.type
_entity.pdbx_description
1 polymer ?
#
loop_
_entity_poly.entity_id
_entity_poly.type
_entity_poly.pdbx_seq_one_letter_code
_entity_poly.pdbx_strand_id
1 'polypeptide(L)'
;IFTRGETQALATTTLGTKLDEKMVDDVLDKSYQRFLLHYNFPPFSTGEAKAQRGVGRREIGHGHLAWRGIKGQIPEDFPYTVRVVSDILESNGSSSMATVCAGTLSLMDAGVPLNNPVSGIAMGLIKNPGEEKYAVLSDILGDEDHLGDMDFKTTGTVNGLTATQMDIKCDGLSYEILEKALEQAKQGREHILGEMLKTLPAPREDFKPQVPRIVQFTIPREFIGAVIGPGGKIIQGMQEETGATITIDEEDGVGKIQVSAPNKD
;
A
#
# COMPACT_ATOMS: atom_id res chain seq x y z
N ILE A 1 14.16 0.12 3.41
CA ILE A 1 14.31 1.56 3.10
C ILE A 1 14.44 1.69 1.59
N PHE A 2 13.69 2.62 1.02
CA PHE A 2 13.81 3.03 -0.36
C PHE A 2 14.34 4.47 -0.39
N THR A 3 15.38 4.68 -1.17
CA THR A 3 16.03 5.98 -1.31
C THR A 3 15.99 6.42 -2.78
N ARG A 4 15.60 7.66 -3.01
CA ARG A 4 15.57 8.31 -4.30
C ARG A 4 16.06 9.75 -4.17
N GLY A 5 17.25 10.03 -4.71
CA GLY A 5 17.94 11.29 -4.41
C GLY A 5 18.05 11.50 -2.91
N GLU A 6 17.51 12.60 -2.41
CA GLU A 6 17.49 12.95 -0.98
C GLU A 6 16.23 12.46 -0.25
N THR A 7 15.26 11.88 -0.97
CA THR A 7 14.05 11.36 -0.34
C THR A 7 14.22 9.91 0.09
N GLN A 8 13.94 9.62 1.37
CA GLN A 8 14.04 8.31 1.97
C GLN A 8 12.74 7.91 2.68
N ALA A 9 12.25 6.72 2.37
CA ALA A 9 11.08 6.12 3.00
C ALA A 9 11.43 4.77 3.63
N LEU A 10 11.11 4.61 4.92
CA LEU A 10 11.18 3.35 5.63
C LEU A 10 9.78 2.74 5.66
N ALA A 11 9.56 1.66 4.93
CA ALA A 11 8.30 0.93 4.99
C ALA A 11 8.45 -0.37 5.77
N THR A 12 7.47 -0.63 6.64
CA THR A 12 7.35 -1.88 7.39
C THR A 12 6.00 -2.52 7.08
N THR A 13 5.99 -3.84 6.87
CA THR A 13 4.78 -4.62 6.65
C THR A 13 4.52 -5.54 7.81
N THR A 14 3.29 -5.50 8.34
CA THR A 14 2.80 -6.43 9.36
C THR A 14 1.68 -7.28 8.74
N LEU A 15 1.77 -8.59 8.92
CA LEU A 15 0.74 -9.54 8.56
C LEU A 15 -0.01 -9.97 9.81
N GLY A 16 -1.29 -9.67 9.85
CA GLY A 16 -2.18 -9.99 10.95
C GLY A 16 -3.25 -11.01 10.56
N THR A 17 -4.09 -11.35 11.50
CA THR A 17 -5.23 -12.26 11.34
C THR A 17 -6.48 -11.51 10.93
N LYS A 18 -7.58 -12.19 10.76
CA LYS A 18 -8.90 -11.59 10.51
C LYS A 18 -9.34 -10.62 11.63
N LEU A 19 -8.89 -10.86 12.87
CA LEU A 19 -9.22 -9.99 14.02
C LEU A 19 -8.58 -8.60 13.93
N ASP A 20 -7.57 -8.45 13.07
CA ASP A 20 -6.84 -7.20 12.84
C ASP A 20 -7.46 -6.35 11.72
N GLU A 21 -8.53 -6.84 11.08
CA GLU A 21 -9.26 -6.09 10.05
C GLU A 21 -9.79 -4.78 10.60
N LYS A 22 -9.68 -3.72 9.80
CA LYS A 22 -10.27 -2.44 10.16
C LYS A 22 -11.75 -2.42 9.80
N MET A 23 -12.60 -2.34 10.81
CA MET A 23 -14.02 -2.06 10.60
C MET A 23 -14.19 -0.61 10.14
N VAL A 24 -14.88 -0.42 9.03
CA VAL A 24 -15.32 0.87 8.51
C VAL A 24 -16.85 0.92 8.66
N ASP A 25 -17.31 1.79 9.55
CA ASP A 25 -18.72 2.05 9.79
C ASP A 25 -19.11 3.31 9.00
N ASP A 26 -19.67 3.09 7.82
CA ASP A 26 -20.16 4.16 6.95
C ASP A 26 -21.67 4.33 7.14
N VAL A 27 -22.22 5.44 6.63
CA VAL A 27 -23.64 5.80 6.80
C VAL A 27 -24.61 4.73 6.29
N LEU A 28 -24.22 3.98 5.25
CA LEU A 28 -25.07 2.99 4.59
C LEU A 28 -24.71 1.55 4.95
N ASP A 29 -23.42 1.25 5.14
CA ASP A 29 -22.94 -0.11 5.31
C ASP A 29 -21.74 -0.21 6.26
N LYS A 30 -21.60 -1.39 6.90
CA LYS A 30 -20.38 -1.79 7.60
C LYS A 30 -19.53 -2.65 6.69
N SER A 31 -18.29 -2.25 6.51
CA SER A 31 -17.33 -3.01 5.73
C SER A 31 -16.04 -3.26 6.53
N TYR A 32 -15.26 -4.24 6.08
CA TYR A 32 -13.97 -4.57 6.69
C TYR A 32 -12.86 -4.40 5.67
N GLN A 33 -11.78 -3.73 6.07
CA GLN A 33 -10.62 -3.51 5.24
C GLN A 33 -9.46 -4.37 5.72
N ARG A 34 -8.94 -5.22 4.83
CA ARG A 34 -7.79 -6.09 5.09
C ARG A 34 -6.45 -5.50 4.66
N PHE A 35 -6.46 -4.47 3.83
CA PHE A 35 -5.24 -3.74 3.47
C PHE A 35 -5.27 -2.33 4.02
N LEU A 36 -4.27 -2.02 4.85
CA LEU A 36 -4.11 -0.73 5.52
C LEU A 36 -2.75 -0.15 5.15
N LEU A 37 -2.71 1.14 4.83
CA LEU A 37 -1.45 1.86 4.60
C LEU A 37 -1.46 3.16 5.39
N HIS A 38 -0.44 3.35 6.23
CA HIS A 38 -0.21 4.54 7.02
C HIS A 38 1.02 5.26 6.49
N TYR A 39 0.86 6.53 6.21
CA TYR A 39 1.92 7.41 5.76
C TYR A 39 2.21 8.45 6.82
N ASN A 40 3.43 8.47 7.31
CA ASN A 40 3.89 9.39 8.33
C ASN A 40 4.93 10.33 7.73
N PHE A 41 4.70 11.64 7.88
CA PHE A 41 5.57 12.68 7.39
C PHE A 41 6.00 13.57 8.57
N PRO A 42 6.95 13.12 9.40
CA PRO A 42 7.38 13.86 10.57
C PRO A 42 8.13 15.14 10.16
N PRO A 43 8.04 16.21 10.97
CA PRO A 43 8.67 17.50 10.65
C PRO A 43 10.16 17.43 10.37
N PHE A 44 10.88 16.53 11.04
CA PHE A 44 12.31 16.36 10.85
C PHE A 44 12.69 15.90 9.44
N SER A 45 11.76 15.26 8.70
CA SER A 45 12.02 14.79 7.32
C SER A 45 12.32 15.94 6.34
N THR A 46 11.90 17.15 6.67
CA THR A 46 12.22 18.39 5.93
C THR A 46 13.12 19.34 6.75
N GLY A 47 13.77 18.85 7.80
CA GLY A 47 14.61 19.66 8.68
C GLY A 47 13.86 20.61 9.61
N GLU A 48 12.53 20.48 9.73
CA GLU A 48 11.75 21.35 10.60
C GLU A 48 11.80 20.89 12.07
N ALA A 49 12.09 21.82 12.97
CA ALA A 49 12.07 21.61 14.42
C ALA A 49 10.72 22.05 15.01
N LYS A 50 9.71 21.20 14.88
CA LYS A 50 8.38 21.43 15.47
C LYS A 50 7.78 20.15 16.06
N ALA A 51 6.84 20.33 17.01
CA ALA A 51 6.11 19.19 17.57
C ALA A 51 5.16 18.57 16.54
N GLN A 52 5.11 17.24 16.49
CA GLN A 52 4.13 16.52 15.71
C GLN A 52 2.76 16.58 16.38
N ARG A 53 1.75 17.13 15.69
CA ARG A 53 0.40 17.36 16.23
C ARG A 53 -0.67 16.57 15.45
N GLY A 54 -0.53 15.26 15.41
CA GLY A 54 -1.47 14.39 14.68
C GLY A 54 -1.22 14.38 13.17
N VAL A 55 -2.13 13.77 12.44
CA VAL A 55 -2.03 13.52 10.98
C VAL A 55 -2.66 14.69 10.22
N GLY A 56 -1.89 15.32 9.34
CA GLY A 56 -2.35 16.42 8.49
C GLY A 56 -3.11 15.95 7.24
N ARG A 57 -3.82 16.86 6.56
CA ARG A 57 -4.54 16.57 5.32
C ARG A 57 -3.62 16.03 4.22
N ARG A 58 -2.39 16.54 4.13
CA ARG A 58 -1.38 16.09 3.18
C ARG A 58 -1.01 14.62 3.41
N GLU A 59 -0.81 14.23 4.66
CA GLU A 59 -0.48 12.85 5.03
C GLU A 59 -1.63 11.89 4.68
N ILE A 60 -2.87 12.29 4.95
CA ILE A 60 -4.06 11.51 4.58
C ILE A 60 -4.13 11.33 3.05
N GLY A 61 -3.99 12.40 2.28
CA GLY A 61 -4.04 12.37 0.81
C GLY A 61 -2.92 11.53 0.19
N HIS A 62 -1.69 11.70 0.65
CA HIS A 62 -0.52 10.94 0.17
C HIS A 62 -0.63 9.45 0.55
N GLY A 63 -1.04 9.16 1.78
CA GLY A 63 -1.27 7.78 2.22
C GLY A 63 -2.38 7.09 1.42
N HIS A 64 -3.48 7.80 1.15
CA HIS A 64 -4.57 7.27 0.34
C HIS A 64 -4.17 7.05 -1.12
N LEU A 65 -3.35 7.93 -1.71
CA LEU A 65 -2.81 7.72 -3.05
C LEU A 65 -1.94 6.45 -3.11
N ALA A 66 -1.03 6.27 -2.17
CA ALA A 66 -0.19 5.07 -2.09
C ALA A 66 -1.02 3.80 -1.85
N TRP A 67 -2.03 3.87 -0.98
CA TRP A 67 -2.97 2.78 -0.74
C TRP A 67 -3.72 2.37 -2.01
N ARG A 68 -4.29 3.32 -2.76
CA ARG A 68 -4.97 3.06 -4.04
C ARG A 68 -4.02 2.44 -5.07
N GLY A 69 -2.77 2.93 -5.11
CA GLY A 69 -1.75 2.45 -6.03
C GLY A 69 -1.41 0.98 -5.85
N ILE A 70 -1.41 0.49 -4.60
CA ILE A 70 -0.96 -0.86 -4.25
C ILE A 70 -2.12 -1.85 -4.07
N LYS A 71 -3.25 -1.40 -3.50
CA LYS A 71 -4.36 -2.27 -3.06
C LYS A 71 -4.75 -3.35 -4.08
N GLY A 72 -4.91 -2.99 -5.34
CA GLY A 72 -5.37 -3.90 -6.39
C GLY A 72 -4.36 -4.97 -6.80
N GLN A 73 -3.14 -4.94 -6.22
CA GLN A 73 -2.11 -5.93 -6.50
C GLN A 73 -2.02 -7.02 -5.42
N ILE A 74 -2.71 -6.86 -4.29
CA ILE A 74 -2.82 -7.90 -3.27
C ILE A 74 -3.94 -8.86 -3.71
N PRO A 75 -3.69 -10.18 -3.82
CA PRO A 75 -4.71 -11.14 -4.19
C PRO A 75 -5.90 -11.13 -3.20
N GLU A 76 -7.11 -11.27 -3.72
CA GLU A 76 -8.33 -11.25 -2.90
C GLU A 76 -8.43 -12.43 -1.94
N ASP A 77 -7.86 -13.57 -2.32
CA ASP A 77 -7.80 -14.80 -1.52
C ASP A 77 -6.65 -14.83 -0.51
N PHE A 78 -5.79 -13.79 -0.49
CA PHE A 78 -4.69 -13.72 0.48
C PHE A 78 -5.25 -13.62 1.91
N PRO A 79 -4.94 -14.59 2.81
CA PRO A 79 -5.71 -14.78 4.05
C PRO A 79 -5.38 -13.78 5.17
N TYR A 80 -4.34 -12.97 5.01
CA TYR A 80 -3.87 -12.06 6.04
C TYR A 80 -4.48 -10.67 5.94
N THR A 81 -4.65 -10.03 7.08
CA THR A 81 -4.77 -8.58 7.17
C THR A 81 -3.38 -7.98 7.03
N VAL A 82 -3.22 -7.10 6.06
CA VAL A 82 -1.93 -6.51 5.70
C VAL A 82 -1.88 -5.05 6.12
N ARG A 83 -0.91 -4.66 6.93
CA ARG A 83 -0.68 -3.27 7.30
C ARG A 83 0.71 -2.82 6.91
N VAL A 84 0.79 -1.79 6.07
CA VAL A 84 2.03 -1.10 5.72
C VAL A 84 2.09 0.21 6.48
N VAL A 85 3.22 0.47 7.13
CA VAL A 85 3.53 1.78 7.73
C VAL A 85 4.75 2.33 7.01
N SER A 86 4.62 3.51 6.45
CA SER A 86 5.71 4.22 5.77
C SER A 86 6.07 5.48 6.54
N ASP A 87 7.27 5.51 7.07
CA ASP A 87 7.87 6.66 7.74
C ASP A 87 8.84 7.36 6.79
N ILE A 88 8.60 8.65 6.53
CA ILE A 88 9.50 9.45 5.70
C ILE A 88 10.64 9.95 6.57
N LEU A 89 11.86 9.50 6.25
CA LEU A 89 13.05 9.83 7.03
C LEU A 89 13.68 11.14 6.55
N GLU A 90 13.64 11.38 5.25
CA GLU A 90 14.13 12.59 4.60
C GLU A 90 13.31 12.85 3.34
N SER A 91 13.03 14.11 3.00
CA SER A 91 12.21 14.46 1.85
C SER A 91 12.68 15.71 1.13
N ASN A 92 13.03 15.52 -0.15
CA ASN A 92 13.17 16.58 -1.13
C ASN A 92 12.36 16.23 -2.39
N GLY A 93 11.03 16.24 -2.24
CA GLY A 93 10.06 15.91 -3.30
C GLY A 93 9.65 14.45 -3.33
N SER A 94 8.44 14.22 -3.82
CA SER A 94 7.81 12.93 -4.13
C SER A 94 7.89 11.81 -3.08
N SER A 95 7.75 12.18 -1.81
CA SER A 95 7.73 11.23 -0.68
C SER A 95 6.60 10.20 -0.76
N SER A 96 5.44 10.56 -1.36
CA SER A 96 4.35 9.61 -1.61
C SER A 96 4.73 8.51 -2.60
N MET A 97 5.50 8.85 -3.65
CA MET A 97 5.95 7.86 -4.63
C MET A 97 7.10 7.00 -4.06
N ALA A 98 7.95 7.56 -3.21
CA ALA A 98 8.89 6.78 -2.42
C ALA A 98 8.16 5.78 -1.50
N THR A 99 7.03 6.18 -0.91
CA THR A 99 6.18 5.28 -0.11
C THR A 99 5.60 4.13 -0.93
N VAL A 100 5.17 4.38 -2.17
CA VAL A 100 4.68 3.32 -3.08
C VAL A 100 5.78 2.30 -3.33
N CYS A 101 6.98 2.74 -3.68
CA CYS A 101 8.12 1.88 -3.96
C CYS A 101 8.58 1.11 -2.70
N ALA A 102 8.75 1.82 -1.58
CA ALA A 102 9.12 1.20 -0.29
C ALA A 102 8.06 0.21 0.20
N GLY A 103 6.78 0.57 0.10
CA GLY A 103 5.66 -0.28 0.48
C GLY A 103 5.59 -1.55 -0.36
N THR A 104 5.76 -1.43 -1.68
CA THR A 104 5.82 -2.58 -2.59
C THR A 104 6.97 -3.53 -2.21
N LEU A 105 8.18 -3.02 -2.02
CA LEU A 105 9.33 -3.82 -1.59
C LEU A 105 9.11 -4.47 -0.21
N SER A 106 8.51 -3.73 0.72
CA SER A 106 8.20 -4.24 2.06
C SER A 106 7.17 -5.38 2.04
N LEU A 107 6.14 -5.27 1.19
CA LEU A 107 5.16 -6.32 0.96
C LEU A 107 5.80 -7.58 0.37
N MET A 108 6.63 -7.41 -0.66
CA MET A 108 7.38 -8.51 -1.26
C MET A 108 8.34 -9.18 -0.26
N ASP A 109 9.03 -8.41 0.58
CA ASP A 109 9.92 -8.93 1.63
C ASP A 109 9.15 -9.64 2.77
N ALA A 110 7.90 -9.27 2.99
CA ALA A 110 7.01 -9.96 3.92
C ALA A 110 6.40 -11.25 3.37
N GLY A 111 6.62 -11.58 2.08
CA GLY A 111 6.07 -12.75 1.43
C GLY A 111 4.64 -12.56 0.90
N VAL A 112 4.16 -11.32 0.76
CA VAL A 112 2.86 -11.06 0.14
C VAL A 112 2.96 -11.32 -1.37
N PRO A 113 2.16 -12.24 -1.92
CA PRO A 113 2.26 -12.64 -3.34
C PRO A 113 1.55 -11.61 -4.23
N LEU A 114 2.14 -10.42 -4.40
CA LEU A 114 1.59 -9.39 -5.25
C LEU A 114 1.38 -9.91 -6.69
N ASN A 115 0.23 -9.58 -7.29
CA ASN A 115 -0.03 -9.89 -8.70
C ASN A 115 1.04 -9.27 -9.61
N ASN A 116 1.40 -8.02 -9.33
CA ASN A 116 2.52 -7.33 -9.97
C ASN A 116 3.10 -6.30 -9.00
N PRO A 117 4.42 -6.09 -8.98
CA PRO A 117 5.02 -5.02 -8.21
C PRO A 117 4.66 -3.65 -8.80
N VAL A 118 4.53 -2.66 -7.91
CA VAL A 118 4.13 -1.29 -8.24
C VAL A 118 5.28 -0.33 -8.01
N SER A 119 5.54 0.52 -8.98
CA SER A 119 6.40 1.70 -8.84
C SER A 119 5.59 2.99 -8.96
N GLY A 120 6.20 4.10 -8.60
CA GLY A 120 5.59 5.42 -8.71
C GLY A 120 6.59 6.51 -9.04
N ILE A 121 6.14 7.54 -9.76
CA ILE A 121 6.93 8.71 -10.13
C ILE A 121 6.07 9.97 -10.05
N ALA A 122 6.70 11.10 -9.73
CA ALA A 122 6.10 12.42 -9.83
C ALA A 122 6.68 13.18 -11.02
N MET A 123 5.80 13.67 -11.88
CA MET A 123 6.13 14.47 -13.04
C MET A 123 5.82 15.94 -12.76
N GLY A 124 6.61 16.82 -13.33
CA GLY A 124 6.40 18.26 -13.29
C GLY A 124 6.17 18.84 -14.66
N LEU A 125 5.74 20.10 -14.68
CA LEU A 125 5.64 20.91 -15.88
C LEU A 125 6.14 22.31 -15.58
N ILE A 126 6.91 22.86 -16.50
CA ILE A 126 7.25 24.29 -16.53
C ILE A 126 6.82 24.84 -17.89
N LYS A 127 5.99 25.87 -17.88
CA LYS A 127 5.55 26.62 -19.07
C LYS A 127 6.12 28.02 -19.04
N ASN A 128 6.54 28.51 -20.20
CA ASN A 128 6.95 29.90 -20.30
C ASN A 128 5.69 30.80 -20.47
N PRO A 129 5.44 31.76 -19.57
CA PRO A 129 4.26 32.62 -19.68
C PRO A 129 4.23 33.33 -21.05
N GLY A 130 3.11 33.15 -21.79
CA GLY A 130 2.90 33.77 -23.11
C GLY A 130 3.63 33.13 -24.30
N GLU A 131 4.30 31.99 -24.11
CA GLU A 131 4.93 31.21 -25.15
C GLU A 131 4.37 29.78 -25.20
N GLU A 132 4.43 29.13 -26.36
CA GLU A 132 4.10 27.70 -26.51
C GLU A 132 5.19 26.74 -25.96
N LYS A 133 6.28 27.31 -25.42
CA LYS A 133 7.40 26.53 -24.88
C LYS A 133 7.07 25.96 -23.52
N TYR A 134 7.29 24.66 -23.38
CA TYR A 134 7.14 23.95 -22.12
C TYR A 134 8.18 22.84 -21.96
N ALA A 135 8.41 22.42 -20.73
CA ALA A 135 9.21 21.25 -20.38
C ALA A 135 8.46 20.37 -19.41
N VAL A 136 8.38 19.07 -19.71
CA VAL A 136 7.90 18.04 -18.78
C VAL A 136 9.10 17.51 -18.02
N LEU A 137 9.03 17.57 -16.68
CA LEU A 137 10.08 17.12 -15.77
C LEU A 137 9.73 15.74 -15.22
N SER A 138 10.72 14.87 -15.09
CA SER A 138 10.58 13.55 -14.45
C SER A 138 11.19 13.58 -13.06
N ASP A 139 10.48 12.97 -12.10
CA ASP A 139 11.00 12.74 -10.76
C ASP A 139 11.37 14.02 -10.02
N ILE A 140 10.36 14.92 -9.94
CA ILE A 140 10.54 16.29 -9.49
C ILE A 140 10.99 16.40 -8.03
N LEU A 141 11.85 17.39 -7.78
CA LEU A 141 12.28 17.84 -6.47
C LEU A 141 11.21 18.76 -5.83
N GLY A 142 11.40 19.08 -4.54
CA GLY A 142 10.50 19.96 -3.79
C GLY A 142 10.35 21.35 -4.41
N ASP A 143 11.45 21.95 -4.86
CA ASP A 143 11.42 23.27 -5.53
C ASP A 143 10.74 23.20 -6.90
N GLU A 144 10.91 22.12 -7.64
CA GLU A 144 10.26 21.90 -8.93
C GLU A 144 8.73 21.66 -8.77
N ASP A 145 8.30 21.01 -7.68
CA ASP A 145 6.89 20.95 -7.29
C ASP A 145 6.36 22.33 -6.93
N HIS A 146 7.10 23.09 -6.09
CA HIS A 146 6.62 24.36 -5.59
C HIS A 146 6.53 25.46 -6.67
N LEU A 147 7.51 25.53 -7.54
CA LEU A 147 7.65 26.57 -8.59
C LEU A 147 7.03 26.14 -9.93
N GLY A 148 6.81 24.85 -10.15
CA GLY A 148 6.28 24.31 -11.39
C GLY A 148 4.78 24.56 -11.57
N ASP A 149 4.30 24.33 -12.79
CA ASP A 149 2.91 24.52 -13.21
C ASP A 149 2.05 23.26 -13.03
N MET A 150 2.67 22.12 -12.78
CA MET A 150 2.00 20.83 -12.55
C MET A 150 2.80 19.95 -11.61
N ASP A 151 2.11 19.25 -10.69
CA ASP A 151 2.55 18.06 -9.97
C ASP A 151 1.65 16.89 -10.37
N PHE A 152 2.19 15.96 -11.14
CA PHE A 152 1.45 14.81 -11.66
C PHE A 152 2.08 13.51 -11.20
N LYS A 153 1.44 12.87 -10.23
CA LYS A 153 1.88 11.59 -9.65
C LYS A 153 1.19 10.43 -10.34
N THR A 154 1.98 9.44 -10.75
CA THR A 154 1.48 8.21 -11.34
C THR A 154 2.07 7.01 -10.64
N THR A 155 1.22 6.04 -10.32
CA THR A 155 1.62 4.71 -9.86
C THR A 155 1.21 3.66 -10.86
N GLY A 156 1.94 2.57 -10.96
CA GLY A 156 1.57 1.50 -11.86
C GLY A 156 2.52 0.31 -11.85
N THR A 157 2.06 -0.73 -12.52
CA THR A 157 2.78 -1.95 -12.81
C THR A 157 3.31 -1.93 -14.24
N VAL A 158 3.93 -3.01 -14.68
CA VAL A 158 4.28 -3.21 -16.11
C VAL A 158 3.07 -3.22 -17.03
N ASN A 159 1.88 -3.54 -16.50
CA ASN A 159 0.64 -3.68 -17.28
C ASN A 159 -0.15 -2.37 -17.41
N GLY A 160 0.14 -1.35 -16.60
CA GLY A 160 -0.57 -0.07 -16.66
C GLY A 160 -0.60 0.69 -15.35
N LEU A 161 -1.40 1.76 -15.32
CA LEU A 161 -1.57 2.64 -14.17
C LEU A 161 -2.49 2.00 -13.13
N THR A 162 -2.15 2.17 -11.86
CA THR A 162 -2.96 1.74 -10.71
C THR A 162 -3.60 2.91 -9.98
N ALA A 163 -2.92 4.05 -9.91
CA ALA A 163 -3.50 5.29 -9.40
C ALA A 163 -2.78 6.51 -9.97
N THR A 164 -3.51 7.63 -10.02
CA THR A 164 -2.98 8.94 -10.42
C THR A 164 -3.49 10.02 -9.48
N GLN A 165 -2.69 11.08 -9.35
CA GLN A 165 -3.07 12.36 -8.76
C GLN A 165 -2.41 13.48 -9.55
N MET A 166 -3.18 14.48 -9.91
CA MET A 166 -2.67 15.67 -10.60
C MET A 166 -3.09 16.92 -9.85
N ASP A 167 -2.15 17.82 -9.66
CA ASP A 167 -2.37 19.19 -9.22
C ASP A 167 -1.78 20.13 -10.27
N ILE A 168 -2.58 21.07 -10.77
CA ILE A 168 -2.18 22.06 -11.80
C ILE A 168 -2.34 23.47 -11.26
N LYS A 169 -1.34 24.29 -11.54
CA LYS A 169 -1.29 25.72 -11.14
C LYS A 169 -1.43 26.66 -12.34
N CYS A 170 -1.87 26.13 -13.48
CA CYS A 170 -2.12 26.85 -14.72
C CYS A 170 -3.56 26.65 -15.18
N ASP A 171 -4.02 27.46 -16.16
CA ASP A 171 -5.41 27.46 -16.66
C ASP A 171 -5.81 26.22 -17.49
N GLY A 172 -5.03 25.14 -17.41
CA GLY A 172 -5.29 23.87 -18.05
C GLY A 172 -4.09 23.34 -18.84
N LEU A 173 -4.22 22.09 -19.24
CA LEU A 173 -3.21 21.36 -20.01
C LEU A 173 -3.75 20.98 -21.38
N SER A 174 -2.92 21.09 -22.41
CA SER A 174 -3.25 20.50 -23.70
C SER A 174 -3.13 18.97 -23.66
N TYR A 175 -3.86 18.27 -24.53
CA TYR A 175 -3.74 16.82 -24.65
C TYR A 175 -2.32 16.38 -25.01
N GLU A 176 -1.60 17.18 -25.80
CA GLU A 176 -0.21 16.91 -26.18
C GLU A 176 0.73 16.89 -24.95
N ILE A 177 0.57 17.87 -24.04
CA ILE A 177 1.35 17.93 -22.80
C ILE A 177 1.02 16.71 -21.92
N LEU A 178 -0.27 16.36 -21.81
CA LEU A 178 -0.72 15.23 -21.00
C LEU A 178 -0.21 13.90 -21.56
N GLU A 179 -0.27 13.69 -22.86
CA GLU A 179 0.25 12.49 -23.53
C GLU A 179 1.75 12.35 -23.31
N LYS A 180 2.49 13.43 -23.50
CA LYS A 180 3.94 13.46 -23.25
C LYS A 180 4.30 13.18 -21.79
N ALA A 181 3.55 13.75 -20.85
CA ALA A 181 3.74 13.51 -19.42
C ALA A 181 3.46 12.05 -19.03
N LEU A 182 2.40 11.45 -19.59
CA LEU A 182 2.06 10.04 -19.36
C LEU A 182 3.12 9.09 -19.92
N GLU A 183 3.58 9.33 -21.15
CA GLU A 183 4.60 8.48 -21.78
C GLU A 183 5.94 8.59 -21.02
N GLN A 184 6.36 9.80 -20.66
CA GLN A 184 7.57 10.03 -19.89
C GLN A 184 7.46 9.43 -18.48
N ALA A 185 6.28 9.51 -17.85
CA ALA A 185 6.00 8.87 -16.57
C ALA A 185 6.05 7.34 -16.66
N LYS A 186 5.59 6.75 -17.77
CA LYS A 186 5.70 5.31 -18.01
C LYS A 186 7.16 4.87 -18.03
N GLN A 187 7.99 5.53 -18.82
CA GLN A 187 9.43 5.24 -18.92
C GLN A 187 10.12 5.36 -17.56
N GLY A 188 9.82 6.44 -16.81
CA GLY A 188 10.36 6.64 -15.47
C GLY A 188 9.93 5.56 -14.47
N ARG A 189 8.65 5.14 -14.47
CA ARG A 189 8.17 4.05 -13.62
C ARG A 189 8.80 2.70 -13.96
N GLU A 190 8.96 2.39 -15.25
CA GLU A 190 9.62 1.18 -15.72
C GLU A 190 11.10 1.14 -15.26
N HIS A 191 11.78 2.27 -15.37
CA HIS A 191 13.16 2.40 -14.87
C HIS A 191 13.23 2.16 -13.35
N ILE A 192 12.40 2.86 -12.55
CA ILE A 192 12.36 2.71 -11.09
C ILE A 192 12.03 1.27 -10.71
N LEU A 193 11.06 0.66 -11.37
CA LEU A 193 10.70 -0.74 -11.15
C LEU A 193 11.87 -1.68 -11.41
N GLY A 194 12.62 -1.43 -12.51
CA GLY A 194 13.84 -2.18 -12.82
C GLY A 194 14.89 -2.10 -11.72
N GLU A 195 15.10 -0.92 -11.12
CA GLU A 195 16.00 -0.75 -9.97
C GLU A 195 15.50 -1.47 -8.71
N MET A 196 14.21 -1.39 -8.42
CA MET A 196 13.60 -2.12 -7.30
C MET A 196 13.81 -3.63 -7.42
N LEU A 197 13.59 -4.19 -8.62
CA LEU A 197 13.70 -5.63 -8.88
C LEU A 197 15.14 -6.16 -8.87
N LYS A 198 16.15 -5.31 -8.99
CA LYS A 198 17.55 -5.71 -8.74
C LYS A 198 17.79 -6.07 -7.27
N THR A 199 17.09 -5.43 -6.35
CA THR A 199 17.19 -5.69 -4.91
C THR A 199 16.32 -6.88 -4.48
N LEU A 200 15.09 -6.94 -4.98
CA LEU A 200 14.14 -8.00 -4.66
C LEU A 200 13.33 -8.36 -5.92
N PRO A 201 13.74 -9.38 -6.67
CA PRO A 201 13.17 -9.71 -7.98
C PRO A 201 11.77 -10.34 -7.90
N ALA A 202 11.42 -10.93 -6.76
CA ALA A 202 10.12 -11.56 -6.51
C ALA A 202 9.77 -11.53 -5.02
N PRO A 203 8.49 -11.68 -4.65
CA PRO A 203 8.12 -11.90 -3.25
C PRO A 203 8.86 -13.09 -2.64
N ARG A 204 9.14 -13.01 -1.34
CA ARG A 204 9.73 -14.13 -0.59
C ARG A 204 8.81 -15.34 -0.64
N GLU A 205 9.37 -16.54 -0.79
CA GLU A 205 8.62 -17.80 -0.88
C GLU A 205 7.97 -18.20 0.45
N ASP A 206 8.54 -17.81 1.58
CA ASP A 206 7.99 -18.12 2.92
C ASP A 206 7.95 -16.85 3.77
N PHE A 207 7.05 -16.86 4.75
CA PHE A 207 6.90 -15.81 5.74
C PHE A 207 8.02 -15.84 6.77
N LYS A 208 8.28 -14.67 7.38
CA LYS A 208 9.22 -14.58 8.51
C LYS A 208 8.69 -15.37 9.72
N PRO A 209 9.56 -15.86 10.61
CA PRO A 209 9.16 -16.73 11.73
C PRO A 209 8.09 -16.15 12.66
N GLN A 210 8.07 -14.82 12.81
CA GLN A 210 7.12 -14.12 13.67
C GLN A 210 5.73 -13.93 13.05
N VAL A 211 5.54 -14.26 11.76
CA VAL A 211 4.24 -14.14 11.10
C VAL A 211 3.36 -15.32 11.51
N PRO A 212 2.14 -15.08 12.03
CA PRO A 212 1.22 -16.17 12.36
C PRO A 212 0.92 -17.01 11.12
N ARG A 213 0.88 -18.32 11.30
CA ARG A 213 0.53 -19.25 10.22
C ARG A 213 -0.99 -19.39 10.16
N ILE A 214 -1.54 -19.23 8.98
CA ILE A 214 -2.98 -19.31 8.75
C ILE A 214 -3.26 -20.49 7.83
N VAL A 215 -4.17 -21.37 8.28
CA VAL A 215 -4.73 -22.46 7.48
C VAL A 215 -6.21 -22.18 7.31
N GLN A 216 -6.70 -22.25 6.07
CA GLN A 216 -8.11 -22.08 5.74
C GLN A 216 -8.66 -23.35 5.09
N PHE A 217 -9.85 -23.74 5.49
CA PHE A 217 -10.59 -24.84 4.86
C PHE A 217 -12.10 -24.64 5.05
N THR A 218 -12.88 -25.37 4.27
CA THR A 218 -14.35 -25.32 4.33
C THR A 218 -14.93 -26.59 4.91
N ILE A 219 -16.03 -26.44 5.64
CA ILE A 219 -16.85 -27.54 6.13
C ILE A 219 -18.29 -27.36 5.66
N PRO A 220 -19.07 -28.44 5.51
CA PRO A 220 -20.53 -28.34 5.32
C PRO A 220 -21.17 -27.54 6.45
N ARG A 221 -22.18 -26.74 6.11
CA ARG A 221 -22.90 -25.87 7.05
C ARG A 221 -23.38 -26.60 8.29
N GLU A 222 -23.86 -27.84 8.14
CA GLU A 222 -24.39 -28.70 9.22
C GLU A 222 -23.36 -28.98 10.33
N PHE A 223 -22.05 -28.90 10.04
CA PHE A 223 -21.00 -29.13 11.02
C PHE A 223 -20.56 -27.88 11.78
N ILE A 224 -20.97 -26.68 11.37
CA ILE A 224 -20.62 -25.43 12.05
C ILE A 224 -21.00 -25.49 13.53
N GLY A 225 -22.24 -25.91 13.82
CA GLY A 225 -22.75 -26.05 15.19
C GLY A 225 -21.95 -27.07 16.02
N ALA A 226 -21.49 -28.16 15.42
CA ALA A 226 -20.69 -29.18 16.07
C ALA A 226 -19.29 -28.68 16.42
N VAL A 227 -18.68 -27.89 15.55
CA VAL A 227 -17.35 -27.28 15.79
C VAL A 227 -17.40 -26.20 16.87
N ILE A 228 -18.45 -25.39 16.88
CA ILE A 228 -18.63 -24.35 17.90
C ILE A 228 -18.97 -25.00 19.25
N GLY A 229 -19.86 -25.97 19.24
CA GLY A 229 -20.38 -26.67 20.43
C GLY A 229 -21.32 -25.82 21.29
N PRO A 230 -21.96 -26.43 22.30
CA PRO A 230 -22.89 -25.72 23.18
C PRO A 230 -22.24 -24.55 23.91
N GLY A 231 -22.73 -23.32 23.63
CA GLY A 231 -22.14 -22.09 24.21
C GLY A 231 -20.71 -21.84 23.84
N GLY A 232 -20.22 -22.38 22.72
CA GLY A 232 -18.85 -22.18 22.23
C GLY A 232 -17.77 -23.02 22.94
N LYS A 233 -18.16 -23.97 23.80
CA LYS A 233 -17.24 -24.76 24.63
C LYS A 233 -16.21 -25.59 23.84
N ILE A 234 -16.65 -26.14 22.68
CA ILE A 234 -15.75 -27.00 21.88
C ILE A 234 -14.67 -26.17 21.22
N ILE A 235 -15.04 -25.08 20.55
CA ILE A 235 -14.07 -24.21 19.87
C ILE A 235 -13.13 -23.54 20.89
N GLN A 236 -13.64 -23.12 22.05
CA GLN A 236 -12.82 -22.56 23.13
C GLN A 236 -11.83 -23.59 23.69
N GLY A 237 -12.28 -24.82 23.90
CA GLY A 237 -11.39 -25.91 24.34
C GLY A 237 -10.29 -26.20 23.35
N MET A 238 -10.59 -26.24 22.05
CA MET A 238 -9.56 -26.40 21.01
C MET A 238 -8.55 -25.24 21.01
N GLN A 239 -9.02 -24.02 21.18
CA GLN A 239 -8.15 -22.82 21.24
C GLN A 239 -7.27 -22.82 22.52
N GLU A 240 -7.81 -23.22 23.66
CA GLU A 240 -7.05 -23.33 24.92
C GLU A 240 -5.98 -24.43 24.86
N GLU A 241 -6.31 -25.57 24.26
CA GLU A 241 -5.38 -26.73 24.15
C GLU A 241 -4.23 -26.44 23.18
N THR A 242 -4.52 -25.77 22.05
CA THR A 242 -3.56 -25.57 20.95
C THR A 242 -2.88 -24.20 20.97
N GLY A 243 -3.43 -23.22 21.66
CA GLY A 243 -3.00 -21.83 21.59
C GLY A 243 -3.33 -21.14 20.24
N ALA A 244 -4.04 -21.81 19.34
CA ALA A 244 -4.46 -21.27 18.08
C ALA A 244 -5.73 -20.42 18.23
N THR A 245 -5.91 -19.46 17.32
CA THR A 245 -7.17 -18.73 17.15
C THR A 245 -7.97 -19.34 16.02
N ILE A 246 -9.24 -19.70 16.28
CA ILE A 246 -10.11 -20.31 15.30
C ILE A 246 -11.29 -19.35 15.03
N THR A 247 -11.49 -18.98 13.77
CA THR A 247 -12.67 -18.21 13.34
C THR A 247 -13.48 -19.03 12.34
N ILE A 248 -14.82 -18.88 12.41
CA ILE A 248 -15.75 -19.56 11.52
C ILE A 248 -16.71 -18.53 10.97
N ASP A 249 -16.81 -18.47 9.64
CA ASP A 249 -17.77 -17.66 8.91
C ASP A 249 -18.69 -18.58 8.10
N GLU A 250 -19.97 -18.23 8.02
CA GLU A 250 -20.89 -18.86 7.09
C GLU A 250 -20.96 -18.02 5.81
N GLU A 251 -20.56 -18.60 4.71
CA GLU A 251 -20.57 -17.92 3.40
C GLU A 251 -20.96 -18.95 2.33
N ASP A 252 -21.86 -18.59 1.43
CA ASP A 252 -22.35 -19.45 0.33
C ASP A 252 -22.83 -20.85 0.76
N GLY A 253 -23.40 -20.96 1.97
CA GLY A 253 -23.92 -22.22 2.48
C GLY A 253 -22.86 -23.21 3.00
N VAL A 254 -21.62 -22.77 3.18
CA VAL A 254 -20.53 -23.52 3.79
C VAL A 254 -19.94 -22.77 4.99
N GLY A 255 -19.34 -23.49 5.91
CA GLY A 255 -18.54 -22.92 6.98
C GLY A 255 -17.11 -22.73 6.52
N LYS A 256 -16.64 -21.49 6.43
CA LYS A 256 -15.22 -21.18 6.21
C LYS A 256 -14.52 -21.13 7.56
N ILE A 257 -13.60 -22.04 7.79
CA ILE A 257 -12.77 -22.07 9.00
C ILE A 257 -11.40 -21.49 8.68
N GLN A 258 -10.96 -20.58 9.55
CA GLN A 258 -9.60 -20.10 9.55
C GLN A 258 -8.97 -20.40 10.91
N VAL A 259 -7.87 -21.12 10.89
CA VAL A 259 -7.05 -21.41 12.05
C VAL A 259 -5.76 -20.61 11.93
N SER A 260 -5.44 -19.81 12.92
CA SER A 260 -4.20 -19.05 12.99
C SER A 260 -3.41 -19.43 14.23
N ALA A 261 -2.13 -19.75 14.03
CA ALA A 261 -1.21 -20.12 15.11
C ALA A 261 0.05 -19.26 15.06
N PRO A 262 0.71 -19.00 16.22
CA PRO A 262 1.92 -18.19 16.27
C PRO A 262 3.12 -18.88 15.60
N ASN A 263 3.08 -20.17 15.38
CA ASN A 263 4.14 -20.98 14.78
C ASN A 263 3.57 -22.00 13.77
N LYS A 264 4.45 -22.72 13.09
CA LYS A 264 4.08 -23.64 12.01
C LYS A 264 3.66 -25.04 12.54
N ASP A 265 4.00 -25.35 13.79
CA ASP A 265 3.74 -26.62 14.46
C ASP A 265 2.35 -26.55 15.22
#